data_888eb3229229364275383a6b8f74d239
#
_entry.id   888eb3229229364275383a6b8f74d239
#
_cell.length_a   1.000
_cell.length_b   1.000
_cell.length_c   1.000
_cell.angle_alpha   90.00
_cell.angle_beta   90.00
_cell.angle_gamma   90.00
#
_symmetry.space_group_name_H-M   'P 1'
#
loop_
_entity.id
_entity.type
_entity.pdbx_description
1 polymer ?
#
loop_
_entity_poly.entity_id
_entity_poly.type
_entity_poly.pdbx_seq_one_letter_code
_entity_poly.pdbx_strand_id
1 'polypeptide(L)'
;MENININKILMREEKAMEFKDILRSFEKNKYDNNTKKGIYIYGEPGTGKTQFVMELLKELDYDVIKYDAGDIRNKSIIDMITKHNMSDKNIMSLFHKKIKRIAIVMDEIDGMNNGDKGGINTLIKLIRPKKTKKQKLEEITLNPIICIGNYHIDKKIKELMKVCNTIELKTPNATEIKSILDLLMSEVSTDVKKNIIQFIQGDLRKLTNLFQMYKCKENILNAENIENIFQIKYYNDDTKKITQKLLNQKFNIEDHVTIMNETDRTIVGLLWHENIIDVLSKMKINISIPLYLKELENICFSDYIDRITFQKQIWQFNEMSSLLKTFKNNKIYHEYGGKRSKFNPTEVRFTKVLTKYSTEYNNSLFIQNLSQQLGMDKKDLFAFFLHVKNKYDDNEALTLFENYDINKLEINRIYRYIDKYIKENPDEDNDTLIETLIHEDEN
;
A
#
# COMPACT_ATOMS: atom_id res chain seq x y z
N MET A 1 0.89 -20.56 -22.99
CA MET A 1 2.09 -20.47 -22.14
C MET A 1 2.39 -21.77 -21.38
N GLU A 2 1.48 -22.72 -21.33
CA GLU A 2 1.61 -23.94 -20.50
C GLU A 2 2.81 -24.84 -20.77
N ASN A 3 3.46 -24.74 -21.92
CA ASN A 3 4.61 -25.60 -22.29
C ASN A 3 5.97 -24.90 -22.29
N ILE A 4 6.06 -23.61 -21.94
CA ILE A 4 7.31 -22.86 -21.93
C ILE A 4 7.71 -22.59 -20.49
N ASN A 5 8.86 -23.11 -20.10
CA ASN A 5 9.43 -22.84 -18.77
C ASN A 5 10.01 -21.41 -18.74
N ILE A 6 9.13 -20.43 -18.44
CA ILE A 6 9.46 -19.00 -18.38
C ILE A 6 10.58 -18.76 -17.36
N ASN A 7 10.63 -19.50 -16.26
CA ASN A 7 11.64 -19.36 -15.23
C ASN A 7 13.05 -19.70 -15.74
N LYS A 8 13.15 -20.64 -16.70
CA LYS A 8 14.43 -20.96 -17.34
C LYS A 8 14.93 -19.82 -18.24
N ILE A 9 14.03 -19.21 -19.01
CA ILE A 9 14.36 -18.08 -19.90
C ILE A 9 14.77 -16.83 -19.08
N LEU A 10 14.12 -16.62 -17.95
CA LEU A 10 14.40 -15.53 -17.01
C LEU A 10 15.61 -15.81 -16.11
N MET A 11 16.41 -16.84 -16.39
CA MET A 11 17.59 -17.22 -15.61
C MET A 11 17.34 -17.32 -14.08
N ARG A 12 16.15 -17.78 -13.69
CA ARG A 12 15.73 -17.90 -12.29
C ARG A 12 16.07 -19.26 -11.66
N GLU A 13 16.83 -20.09 -12.33
CA GLU A 13 17.19 -21.44 -11.85
C GLU A 13 17.94 -21.38 -10.52
N GLU A 14 18.86 -20.43 -10.36
CA GLU A 14 19.58 -20.21 -9.11
C GLU A 14 18.63 -19.85 -7.95
N LYS A 15 17.67 -18.95 -8.18
CA LYS A 15 16.67 -18.59 -7.19
C LYS A 15 15.68 -19.70 -6.89
N ALA A 16 15.38 -20.53 -7.90
CA ALA A 16 14.56 -21.71 -7.71
C ALA A 16 15.29 -22.78 -6.87
N MET A 17 16.61 -22.96 -7.06
CA MET A 17 17.41 -23.84 -6.22
C MET A 17 17.47 -23.32 -4.78
N GLU A 18 17.77 -22.03 -4.58
CA GLU A 18 17.77 -21.37 -3.27
C GLU A 18 16.45 -21.63 -2.52
N PHE A 19 15.31 -21.42 -3.19
CA PHE A 19 13.98 -21.68 -2.63
C PHE A 19 13.77 -23.16 -2.24
N LYS A 20 14.14 -24.08 -3.13
CA LYS A 20 14.05 -25.52 -2.88
C LYS A 20 14.92 -25.96 -1.71
N ASP A 21 16.11 -25.41 -1.58
CA ASP A 21 17.05 -25.75 -0.49
C ASP A 21 16.57 -25.20 0.86
N ILE A 22 15.97 -24.00 0.88
CA ILE A 22 15.32 -23.46 2.09
C ILE A 22 14.17 -24.38 2.53
N LEU A 23 13.31 -24.83 1.62
CA LEU A 23 12.22 -25.75 1.95
C LEU A 23 12.72 -27.11 2.43
N ARG A 24 13.78 -27.66 1.79
CA ARG A 24 14.41 -28.93 2.25
C ARG A 24 15.01 -28.77 3.64
N SER A 25 15.67 -27.65 3.91
CA SER A 25 16.20 -27.33 5.24
C SER A 25 15.10 -27.19 6.28
N PHE A 26 14.00 -26.53 5.93
CA PHE A 26 12.82 -26.43 6.78
C PHE A 26 12.27 -27.80 7.18
N GLU A 27 12.10 -28.69 6.22
CA GLU A 27 11.57 -30.02 6.48
C GLU A 27 12.46 -30.88 7.39
N LYS A 28 13.78 -30.73 7.28
CA LYS A 28 14.74 -31.41 8.17
C LYS A 28 14.68 -30.87 9.61
N ASN A 29 14.48 -29.55 9.75
CA ASN A 29 14.59 -28.83 11.01
C ASN A 29 13.25 -28.31 11.53
N LYS A 30 12.14 -28.91 11.09
CA LYS A 30 10.76 -28.43 11.29
C LYS A 30 10.38 -28.31 12.78
N TYR A 31 10.93 -29.17 13.64
CA TYR A 31 10.72 -29.15 15.10
C TYR A 31 11.73 -28.28 15.85
N ASP A 32 12.77 -27.80 15.18
CA ASP A 32 13.73 -26.90 15.82
C ASP A 32 13.15 -25.48 15.95
N ASN A 33 13.20 -24.97 17.17
CA ASN A 33 12.70 -23.63 17.51
C ASN A 33 13.64 -22.50 17.05
N ASN A 34 14.88 -22.81 16.69
CA ASN A 34 15.86 -21.80 16.27
C ASN A 34 15.86 -21.53 14.77
N THR A 35 15.14 -22.33 13.98
CA THR A 35 15.07 -22.17 12.52
C THR A 35 14.04 -21.11 12.11
N LYS A 36 14.33 -20.39 11.03
CA LYS A 36 13.38 -19.48 10.39
C LYS A 36 12.34 -20.30 9.64
N LYS A 37 11.08 -20.09 9.96
CA LYS A 37 9.95 -20.86 9.37
C LYS A 37 9.27 -20.15 8.21
N GLY A 38 9.69 -18.95 7.88
CA GLY A 38 9.14 -18.13 6.79
C GLY A 38 10.12 -17.90 5.66
N ILE A 39 9.57 -17.79 4.45
CA ILE A 39 10.26 -17.33 3.26
C ILE A 39 9.57 -16.04 2.81
N TYR A 40 10.32 -14.99 2.51
CA TYR A 40 9.78 -13.74 1.98
C TYR A 40 10.30 -13.50 0.56
N ILE A 41 9.38 -13.46 -0.41
CA ILE A 41 9.69 -13.24 -1.82
C ILE A 41 9.21 -11.85 -2.20
N TYR A 42 10.09 -11.03 -2.75
CA TYR A 42 9.78 -9.66 -3.12
C TYR A 42 10.35 -9.28 -4.49
N GLY A 43 9.82 -8.20 -5.05
CA GLY A 43 10.19 -7.65 -6.34
C GLY A 43 9.12 -6.70 -6.87
N GLU A 44 9.35 -6.12 -8.03
CA GLU A 44 8.39 -5.22 -8.69
C GLU A 44 7.06 -5.92 -9.01
N PRO A 45 5.94 -5.18 -9.07
CA PRO A 45 4.67 -5.71 -9.57
C PRO A 45 4.84 -6.29 -10.98
N GLY A 46 4.14 -7.40 -11.27
CA GLY A 46 4.18 -8.02 -12.60
C GLY A 46 5.38 -8.92 -12.89
N THR A 47 6.34 -9.07 -11.96
CA THR A 47 7.51 -9.95 -12.15
C THR A 47 7.19 -11.44 -12.09
N GLY A 48 5.95 -11.84 -11.82
CA GLY A 48 5.53 -13.25 -11.76
C GLY A 48 5.87 -13.97 -10.45
N LYS A 49 5.98 -13.26 -9.32
CA LYS A 49 6.31 -13.81 -7.99
C LYS A 49 5.39 -14.96 -7.58
N THR A 50 4.08 -14.71 -7.63
CA THR A 50 3.07 -15.70 -7.24
C THR A 50 3.14 -16.96 -8.10
N GLN A 51 3.28 -16.80 -9.42
CA GLN A 51 3.40 -17.93 -10.33
C GLN A 51 4.68 -18.73 -10.07
N PHE A 52 5.82 -18.06 -9.85
CA PHE A 52 7.09 -18.70 -9.50
C PHE A 52 6.96 -19.58 -8.25
N VAL A 53 6.33 -19.06 -7.19
CA VAL A 53 6.10 -19.82 -5.95
C VAL A 53 5.21 -21.02 -6.19
N MET A 54 4.08 -20.82 -6.89
CA MET A 54 3.09 -21.88 -7.12
C MET A 54 3.64 -23.01 -7.98
N GLU A 55 4.44 -22.69 -9.02
CA GLU A 55 5.10 -23.69 -9.86
C GLU A 55 6.11 -24.53 -9.06
N LEU A 56 6.96 -23.89 -8.24
CA LEU A 56 7.95 -24.60 -7.44
C LEU A 56 7.31 -25.47 -6.35
N LEU A 57 6.26 -25.00 -5.69
CA LEU A 57 5.53 -25.79 -4.70
C LEU A 57 4.83 -26.99 -5.35
N LYS A 58 4.30 -26.82 -6.56
CA LYS A 58 3.71 -27.92 -7.34
C LYS A 58 4.77 -28.96 -7.76
N GLU A 59 5.96 -28.52 -8.19
CA GLU A 59 7.08 -29.43 -8.48
C GLU A 59 7.52 -30.25 -7.25
N LEU A 60 7.45 -29.67 -6.08
CA LEU A 60 7.81 -30.30 -4.81
C LEU A 60 6.67 -31.11 -4.17
N ASP A 61 5.55 -31.25 -4.87
CA ASP A 61 4.37 -32.01 -4.41
C ASP A 61 3.76 -31.45 -3.11
N TYR A 62 3.75 -30.10 -2.92
CA TYR A 62 3.05 -29.46 -1.83
C TYR A 62 1.59 -29.18 -2.19
N ASP A 63 0.69 -29.36 -1.23
CA ASP A 63 -0.64 -28.79 -1.26
C ASP A 63 -0.56 -27.35 -0.74
N VAL A 64 -1.09 -26.40 -1.49
CA VAL A 64 -0.96 -24.99 -1.20
C VAL A 64 -2.27 -24.42 -0.67
N ILE A 65 -2.20 -23.79 0.50
CA ILE A 65 -3.27 -22.95 1.02
C ILE A 65 -2.83 -21.51 0.78
N LYS A 66 -3.53 -20.84 -0.14
CA LYS A 66 -3.24 -19.46 -0.52
C LYS A 66 -4.22 -18.52 0.16
N TYR A 67 -3.68 -17.44 0.73
CA TYR A 67 -4.41 -16.28 1.21
C TYR A 67 -3.95 -15.07 0.40
N ASP A 68 -4.88 -14.35 -0.18
CA ASP A 68 -4.59 -13.14 -0.96
C ASP A 68 -5.23 -11.88 -0.34
N ALA A 69 -5.17 -10.74 -1.05
CA ALA A 69 -5.68 -9.47 -0.55
C ALA A 69 -7.20 -9.46 -0.31
N GLY A 70 -7.95 -10.35 -0.99
CA GLY A 70 -9.40 -10.48 -0.81
C GLY A 70 -9.80 -11.31 0.42
N ASP A 71 -8.85 -12.05 1.00
CA ASP A 71 -9.13 -12.91 2.16
C ASP A 71 -8.95 -12.13 3.46
N ILE A 72 -9.73 -12.51 4.48
CA ILE A 72 -9.55 -11.98 5.83
C ILE A 72 -8.29 -12.60 6.43
N ARG A 73 -7.27 -11.78 6.74
CA ARG A 73 -5.98 -12.22 7.29
C ARG A 73 -5.73 -11.65 8.68
N ASN A 74 -6.78 -11.58 9.49
CA ASN A 74 -6.72 -11.08 10.85
C ASN A 74 -6.01 -12.06 11.81
N LYS A 75 -5.85 -11.63 13.06
CA LYS A 75 -5.21 -12.45 14.10
C LYS A 75 -5.85 -13.83 14.25
N SER A 76 -7.19 -13.93 14.21
CA SER A 76 -7.90 -15.20 14.46
C SER A 76 -7.60 -16.26 13.38
N ILE A 77 -7.51 -15.86 12.12
CA ILE A 77 -7.18 -16.77 11.02
C ILE A 77 -5.71 -17.22 11.09
N ILE A 78 -4.80 -16.30 11.44
CA ILE A 78 -3.39 -16.67 11.60
C ILE A 78 -3.18 -17.60 12.80
N ASP A 79 -3.95 -17.43 13.86
CA ASP A 79 -3.91 -18.36 15.01
C ASP A 79 -4.41 -19.78 14.64
N MET A 80 -5.23 -19.94 13.58
CA MET A 80 -5.59 -21.27 13.06
C MET A 80 -4.44 -22.01 12.36
N ILE A 81 -3.41 -21.29 11.93
CA ILE A 81 -2.23 -21.86 11.25
C ILE A 81 -1.21 -22.45 12.24
N THR A 82 -1.53 -22.57 13.51
CA THR A 82 -0.64 -23.10 14.54
C THR A 82 -0.54 -24.63 14.47
N LYS A 83 0.50 -25.17 15.11
CA LYS A 83 0.76 -26.61 15.19
C LYS A 83 -0.44 -27.40 15.73
N HIS A 84 -1.20 -26.81 16.66
CA HIS A 84 -2.32 -27.50 17.32
C HIS A 84 -3.58 -27.50 16.46
N ASN A 85 -3.75 -26.51 15.60
CA ASN A 85 -4.98 -26.32 14.82
C ASN A 85 -4.84 -26.82 13.37
N MET A 86 -3.61 -26.95 12.87
CA MET A 86 -3.37 -27.32 11.48
C MET A 86 -2.35 -28.45 11.34
N SER A 87 -2.73 -29.51 10.60
CA SER A 87 -1.84 -30.60 10.26
C SER A 87 -0.79 -30.17 9.23
N ASP A 88 0.36 -30.82 9.25
CA ASP A 88 1.42 -30.66 8.24
C ASP A 88 1.20 -31.50 6.98
N LYS A 89 0.18 -32.37 6.99
CA LYS A 89 -0.14 -33.29 5.89
C LYS A 89 -1.62 -33.21 5.55
N ASN A 90 -1.90 -33.30 4.27
CA ASN A 90 -3.28 -33.35 3.81
C ASN A 90 -3.90 -34.71 4.12
N ILE A 91 -5.02 -34.73 4.86
CA ILE A 91 -5.74 -35.95 5.23
C ILE A 91 -6.23 -36.72 3.99
N MET A 92 -6.69 -36.03 2.96
CA MET A 92 -7.13 -36.66 1.70
C MET A 92 -5.98 -37.41 1.00
N SER A 93 -4.74 -37.01 1.22
CA SER A 93 -3.58 -37.69 0.66
C SER A 93 -3.34 -39.08 1.26
N LEU A 94 -3.85 -39.34 2.46
CA LEU A 94 -3.80 -40.67 3.07
C LEU A 94 -4.65 -41.69 2.29
N PHE A 95 -5.79 -41.25 1.75
CA PHE A 95 -6.65 -42.12 0.92
C PHE A 95 -6.02 -42.47 -0.44
N HIS A 96 -5.18 -41.58 -0.98
CA HIS A 96 -4.53 -41.76 -2.29
C HIS A 96 -3.12 -42.37 -2.19
N LYS A 97 -2.70 -42.87 -1.02
CA LYS A 97 -1.37 -43.47 -0.77
C LYS A 97 -0.17 -42.58 -1.08
N LYS A 98 -0.40 -41.28 -1.36
CA LYS A 98 0.65 -40.30 -1.63
C LYS A 98 0.53 -39.14 -0.67
N ILE A 99 1.38 -39.11 0.36
CA ILE A 99 1.34 -38.08 1.41
C ILE A 99 1.86 -36.76 0.83
N LYS A 100 0.99 -35.76 0.72
CA LYS A 100 1.34 -34.41 0.35
C LYS A 100 1.49 -33.52 1.59
N ARG A 101 2.50 -32.68 1.56
CA ARG A 101 2.77 -31.68 2.61
C ARG A 101 1.99 -30.42 2.33
N ILE A 102 1.68 -29.65 3.35
CA ILE A 102 0.95 -28.39 3.22
C ILE A 102 1.94 -27.24 3.29
N ALA A 103 1.83 -26.30 2.36
CA ALA A 103 2.51 -25.01 2.38
C ALA A 103 1.50 -23.87 2.40
N ILE A 104 1.80 -22.79 3.14
CA ILE A 104 0.92 -21.64 3.25
C ILE A 104 1.54 -20.49 2.47
N VAL A 105 0.77 -19.90 1.57
CA VAL A 105 1.18 -18.76 0.77
C VAL A 105 0.35 -17.54 1.16
N MET A 106 1.01 -16.50 1.67
CA MET A 106 0.44 -15.19 1.98
C MET A 106 0.82 -14.21 0.86
N ASP A 107 -0.09 -14.01 -0.08
CA ASP A 107 0.13 -13.13 -1.23
C ASP A 107 -0.25 -11.68 -0.88
N GLU A 108 0.39 -10.70 -1.52
CA GLU A 108 0.18 -9.27 -1.30
C GLU A 108 0.20 -8.87 0.18
N ILE A 109 1.24 -9.31 0.91
CA ILE A 109 1.34 -9.12 2.36
C ILE A 109 1.46 -7.64 2.77
N ASP A 110 1.91 -6.78 1.86
CA ASP A 110 1.98 -5.32 2.00
C ASP A 110 0.58 -4.71 2.20
N GLY A 111 -0.48 -5.33 1.68
CA GLY A 111 -1.87 -4.91 1.89
C GLY A 111 -2.42 -5.16 3.30
N MET A 112 -1.81 -6.03 4.08
CA MET A 112 -2.30 -6.40 5.42
C MET A 112 -2.25 -5.26 6.45
N ASN A 113 -1.50 -4.18 6.21
CA ASN A 113 -1.37 -3.07 7.17
C ASN A 113 -2.66 -2.26 7.35
N ASN A 114 -3.54 -2.23 6.36
CA ASN A 114 -4.70 -1.33 6.31
C ASN A 114 -6.02 -1.94 6.80
N GLY A 115 -6.15 -3.27 6.81
CA GLY A 115 -7.41 -3.96 7.13
C GLY A 115 -7.29 -5.03 8.23
N ASP A 116 -6.17 -5.73 8.28
CA ASP A 116 -6.01 -6.94 9.10
C ASP A 116 -5.41 -6.62 10.47
N LYS A 117 -6.25 -6.22 11.44
CA LYS A 117 -5.81 -5.82 12.78
C LYS A 117 -4.98 -6.93 13.45
N GLY A 118 -3.68 -6.64 13.65
CA GLY A 118 -2.75 -7.52 14.37
C GLY A 118 -2.20 -8.70 13.56
N GLY A 119 -2.65 -8.95 12.32
CA GLY A 119 -2.27 -10.10 11.51
C GLY A 119 -0.76 -10.22 11.31
N ILE A 120 -0.08 -9.17 10.81
CA ILE A 120 1.38 -9.21 10.60
C ILE A 120 2.15 -9.48 11.89
N ASN A 121 1.76 -8.89 13.01
CA ASN A 121 2.43 -9.10 14.29
C ASN A 121 2.31 -10.56 14.76
N THR A 122 1.15 -11.17 14.57
CA THR A 122 0.91 -12.59 14.90
C THR A 122 1.71 -13.48 13.96
N LEU A 123 1.75 -13.16 12.67
CA LEU A 123 2.56 -13.87 11.69
C LEU A 123 4.05 -13.81 12.02
N ILE A 124 4.59 -12.63 12.38
CA ILE A 124 5.97 -12.48 12.85
C ILE A 124 6.23 -13.36 14.08
N LYS A 125 5.32 -13.39 15.05
CA LYS A 125 5.44 -14.25 16.21
C LYS A 125 5.47 -15.73 15.82
N LEU A 126 4.64 -16.16 14.88
CA LEU A 126 4.55 -17.54 14.43
C LEU A 126 5.82 -18.00 13.68
N ILE A 127 6.39 -17.15 12.84
CA ILE A 127 7.52 -17.47 11.95
C ILE A 127 8.88 -17.33 12.65
N ARG A 128 9.04 -16.38 13.58
CA ARG A 128 10.34 -16.03 14.15
C ARG A 128 11.00 -17.17 14.90
N PRO A 129 12.36 -17.26 14.89
CA PRO A 129 13.09 -18.15 15.77
C PRO A 129 12.83 -17.85 17.24
N LYS A 130 12.68 -18.89 18.06
CA LYS A 130 12.33 -18.80 19.49
C LYS A 130 13.57 -18.78 20.38
N LYS A 131 14.22 -17.62 20.52
CA LYS A 131 15.49 -17.47 21.25
C LYS A 131 15.34 -17.28 22.75
N THR A 132 14.31 -16.56 23.21
CA THR A 132 14.10 -16.24 24.63
C THR A 132 13.13 -17.20 25.30
N LYS A 133 13.18 -17.29 26.66
CA LYS A 133 12.23 -18.12 27.44
C LYS A 133 10.77 -17.77 27.13
N LYS A 134 10.44 -16.47 27.02
CA LYS A 134 9.08 -16.01 26.66
C LYS A 134 8.69 -16.43 25.23
N GLN A 135 9.62 -16.34 24.28
CA GLN A 135 9.36 -16.74 22.89
C GLN A 135 9.16 -18.26 22.73
N LYS A 136 9.81 -19.09 23.56
CA LYS A 136 9.62 -20.54 23.55
C LYS A 136 8.22 -21.00 24.01
N LEU A 137 7.48 -20.13 24.69
CA LEU A 137 6.07 -20.36 25.07
C LEU A 137 5.09 -19.96 23.96
N GLU A 138 5.56 -19.30 22.89
CA GLU A 138 4.71 -18.93 21.79
C GLU A 138 4.41 -20.12 20.88
N GLU A 139 3.25 -20.06 20.24
CA GLU A 139 2.82 -21.06 19.26
C GLU A 139 3.81 -21.17 18.08
N ILE A 140 3.91 -22.35 17.52
CA ILE A 140 4.75 -22.65 16.35
C ILE A 140 3.90 -23.24 15.22
N THR A 141 4.39 -23.10 13.99
CA THR A 141 3.84 -23.79 12.83
C THR A 141 4.73 -24.95 12.40
N LEU A 142 4.11 -26.00 11.86
CA LEU A 142 4.79 -27.12 11.21
C LEU A 142 4.76 -27.00 9.67
N ASN A 143 4.06 -26.01 9.16
CA ASN A 143 3.94 -25.71 7.74
C ASN A 143 4.86 -24.54 7.35
N PRO A 144 5.57 -24.60 6.21
CA PRO A 144 6.34 -23.46 5.72
C PRO A 144 5.38 -22.36 5.29
N ILE A 145 5.70 -21.11 5.69
CA ILE A 145 4.90 -19.93 5.36
C ILE A 145 5.69 -19.10 4.33
N ILE A 146 5.12 -18.93 3.15
CA ILE A 146 5.71 -18.15 2.07
C ILE A 146 4.95 -16.83 1.95
N CYS A 147 5.63 -15.73 2.23
CA CYS A 147 5.10 -14.39 2.12
C CYS A 147 5.55 -13.75 0.80
N ILE A 148 4.62 -13.16 0.06
CA ILE A 148 4.89 -12.50 -1.22
C ILE A 148 4.53 -11.02 -1.07
N GLY A 149 5.45 -10.13 -1.43
CA GLY A 149 5.25 -8.69 -1.36
C GLY A 149 5.95 -7.91 -2.46
N ASN A 150 5.80 -6.59 -2.46
CA ASN A 150 6.47 -5.69 -3.38
C ASN A 150 7.73 -5.07 -2.73
N TYR A 151 8.43 -4.18 -3.48
CA TYR A 151 9.59 -3.45 -2.94
C TYR A 151 9.24 -2.40 -1.88
N HIS A 152 7.97 -1.99 -1.81
CA HIS A 152 7.56 -1.01 -0.82
C HIS A 152 7.61 -1.63 0.58
N ILE A 153 8.53 -1.13 1.42
CA ILE A 153 8.85 -1.74 2.70
C ILE A 153 8.44 -0.82 3.84
N ASP A 154 7.31 -1.10 4.41
CA ASP A 154 6.86 -0.54 5.68
C ASP A 154 7.71 -1.04 6.85
N LYS A 155 7.64 -0.34 8.00
CA LYS A 155 8.35 -0.73 9.23
C LYS A 155 8.04 -2.17 9.65
N LYS A 156 6.78 -2.60 9.58
CA LYS A 156 6.34 -3.95 9.94
C LYS A 156 6.83 -5.00 8.94
N ILE A 157 6.85 -4.68 7.65
CA ILE A 157 7.40 -5.55 6.61
C ILE A 157 8.90 -5.74 6.81
N LYS A 158 9.65 -4.68 7.19
CA LYS A 158 11.07 -4.80 7.56
C LYS A 158 11.30 -5.75 8.74
N GLU A 159 10.42 -5.72 9.73
CA GLU A 159 10.47 -6.66 10.86
C GLU A 159 10.20 -8.10 10.41
N LEU A 160 9.23 -8.31 9.53
CA LEU A 160 8.93 -9.61 8.94
C LEU A 160 10.12 -10.15 8.12
N MET A 161 10.74 -9.34 7.27
CA MET A 161 11.90 -9.72 6.47
C MET A 161 13.08 -10.20 7.33
N LYS A 162 13.32 -9.59 8.50
CA LYS A 162 14.39 -10.01 9.41
C LYS A 162 14.20 -11.44 9.93
N VAL A 163 12.98 -11.88 10.09
CA VAL A 163 12.65 -13.22 10.62
C VAL A 163 12.44 -14.28 9.54
N CYS A 164 12.35 -13.87 8.27
CA CYS A 164 12.24 -14.75 7.10
C CYS A 164 13.58 -14.97 6.41
N ASN A 165 13.63 -15.99 5.54
CA ASN A 165 14.62 -16.09 4.47
C ASN A 165 14.11 -15.28 3.29
N THR A 166 14.91 -14.36 2.76
CA THR A 166 14.46 -13.40 1.73
C THR A 166 15.00 -13.78 0.36
N ILE A 167 14.13 -13.78 -0.65
CA ILE A 167 14.47 -14.02 -2.06
C ILE A 167 13.95 -12.86 -2.89
N GLU A 168 14.83 -12.21 -3.63
CA GLU A 168 14.49 -11.13 -4.56
C GLU A 168 14.29 -11.70 -5.97
N LEU A 169 13.14 -11.37 -6.58
CA LEU A 169 12.88 -11.62 -8.00
C LEU A 169 12.99 -10.29 -8.76
N LYS A 170 14.09 -10.15 -9.49
CA LYS A 170 14.35 -8.97 -10.31
C LYS A 170 13.38 -8.87 -11.48
N THR A 171 13.14 -7.64 -11.91
CA THR A 171 12.34 -7.33 -13.10
C THR A 171 13.05 -7.86 -14.34
N PRO A 172 12.34 -8.54 -15.26
CA PRO A 172 12.92 -9.03 -16.50
C PRO A 172 13.53 -7.91 -17.34
N ASN A 173 14.72 -8.15 -17.86
CA ASN A 173 15.42 -7.22 -18.74
C ASN A 173 14.82 -7.24 -20.17
N ALA A 174 15.07 -6.19 -20.96
CA ALA A 174 14.61 -6.09 -22.34
C ALA A 174 15.07 -7.27 -23.22
N THR A 175 16.27 -7.80 -22.96
CA THR A 175 16.83 -8.96 -23.67
C THR A 175 16.09 -10.25 -23.33
N GLU A 176 15.73 -10.46 -22.07
CA GLU A 176 14.96 -11.62 -21.62
C GLU A 176 13.54 -11.58 -22.17
N ILE A 177 12.88 -10.41 -22.13
CA ILE A 177 11.56 -10.22 -22.74
C ILE A 177 11.61 -10.48 -24.24
N LYS A 178 12.66 -9.98 -24.94
CA LYS A 178 12.85 -10.26 -26.35
C LYS A 178 12.94 -11.77 -26.63
N SER A 179 13.72 -12.50 -25.84
CA SER A 179 13.86 -13.96 -26.00
C SER A 179 12.51 -14.67 -25.80
N ILE A 180 11.68 -14.22 -24.87
CA ILE A 180 10.34 -14.75 -24.67
C ILE A 180 9.43 -14.41 -25.86
N LEU A 181 9.48 -13.20 -26.38
CA LEU A 181 8.71 -12.77 -27.55
C LEU A 181 9.12 -13.53 -28.82
N ASP A 182 10.41 -13.80 -29.00
CA ASP A 182 10.91 -14.56 -30.16
C ASP A 182 10.42 -16.02 -30.15
N LEU A 183 10.22 -16.59 -28.98
CA LEU A 183 9.65 -17.94 -28.82
C LEU A 183 8.12 -17.94 -28.93
N LEU A 184 7.43 -16.93 -28.39
CA LEU A 184 5.97 -16.90 -28.33
C LEU A 184 5.33 -16.32 -29.60
N MET A 185 6.00 -15.36 -30.26
CA MET A 185 5.50 -14.56 -31.37
C MET A 185 6.59 -14.43 -32.45
N SER A 186 6.99 -15.57 -33.04
CA SER A 186 8.07 -15.64 -34.05
C SER A 186 7.77 -14.82 -35.28
N GLU A 187 6.50 -14.73 -35.70
CA GLU A 187 6.05 -14.08 -36.94
C GLU A 187 5.95 -12.55 -36.88
N VAL A 188 6.01 -11.97 -35.66
CA VAL A 188 5.90 -10.53 -35.47
C VAL A 188 7.19 -9.82 -35.86
N SER A 189 7.09 -8.70 -36.61
CA SER A 189 8.24 -7.91 -37.06
C SER A 189 9.10 -7.38 -35.91
N THR A 190 10.39 -7.17 -36.18
CA THR A 190 11.36 -6.72 -35.17
C THR A 190 11.03 -5.34 -34.59
N ASP A 191 10.43 -4.44 -35.36
CA ASP A 191 10.10 -3.09 -34.91
C ASP A 191 8.87 -3.11 -34.01
N VAL A 192 7.87 -3.93 -34.32
CA VAL A 192 6.73 -4.17 -33.47
C VAL A 192 7.16 -4.81 -32.14
N LYS A 193 8.10 -5.78 -32.16
CA LYS A 193 8.66 -6.35 -30.93
C LYS A 193 9.36 -5.31 -30.06
N LYS A 194 10.07 -4.31 -30.63
CA LYS A 194 10.67 -3.20 -29.86
C LYS A 194 9.60 -2.37 -29.13
N ASN A 195 8.52 -2.01 -29.82
CA ASN A 195 7.40 -1.26 -29.23
C ASN A 195 6.72 -2.07 -28.11
N ILE A 196 6.52 -3.38 -28.31
CA ILE A 196 5.99 -4.29 -27.30
C ILE A 196 6.90 -4.33 -26.06
N ILE A 197 8.22 -4.42 -26.22
CA ILE A 197 9.19 -4.43 -25.12
C ILE A 197 9.10 -3.13 -24.32
N GLN A 198 9.00 -1.99 -25.00
CA GLN A 198 8.83 -0.68 -24.34
C GLN A 198 7.51 -0.58 -23.57
N PHE A 199 6.44 -1.16 -24.11
CA PHE A 199 5.14 -1.18 -23.44
C PHE A 199 5.12 -2.10 -22.22
N ILE A 200 5.72 -3.29 -22.30
CA ILE A 200 5.72 -4.29 -21.23
C ILE A 200 6.47 -3.78 -20.01
N GLN A 201 7.61 -3.08 -20.18
CA GLN A 201 8.43 -2.54 -19.09
C GLN A 201 8.77 -3.56 -17.97
N GLY A 202 8.90 -4.84 -18.32
CA GLY A 202 9.18 -5.90 -17.35
C GLY A 202 7.95 -6.54 -16.70
N ASP A 203 6.73 -6.08 -16.99
CA ASP A 203 5.50 -6.66 -16.46
C ASP A 203 5.04 -7.87 -17.27
N LEU A 204 5.23 -9.08 -16.73
CA LEU A 204 4.83 -10.34 -17.36
C LEU A 204 3.32 -10.51 -17.50
N ARG A 205 2.50 -9.77 -16.71
CA ARG A 205 1.04 -9.79 -16.86
C ARG A 205 0.64 -9.15 -18.19
N LYS A 206 1.28 -8.01 -18.53
CA LYS A 206 1.08 -7.34 -19.82
C LYS A 206 1.46 -8.25 -20.96
N LEU A 207 2.60 -8.95 -20.85
CA LEU A 207 3.04 -9.92 -21.83
C LEU A 207 2.02 -11.06 -22.02
N THR A 208 1.48 -11.59 -20.93
CA THR A 208 0.47 -12.67 -20.98
C THR A 208 -0.81 -12.21 -21.68
N ASN A 209 -1.30 -11.01 -21.34
CA ASN A 209 -2.49 -10.44 -21.98
C ASN A 209 -2.27 -10.19 -23.48
N LEU A 210 -1.11 -9.64 -23.85
CA LEU A 210 -0.74 -9.46 -25.26
C LEU A 210 -0.70 -10.78 -26.03
N PHE A 211 -0.11 -11.80 -25.44
CA PHE A 211 -0.05 -13.13 -26.06
C PHE A 211 -1.43 -13.75 -26.23
N GLN A 212 -2.33 -13.56 -25.28
CA GLN A 212 -3.72 -13.99 -25.43
C GLN A 212 -4.44 -13.25 -26.57
N MET A 213 -4.25 -11.94 -26.67
CA MET A 213 -4.80 -11.14 -27.78
C MET A 213 -4.23 -11.58 -29.13
N TYR A 214 -2.93 -11.84 -29.24
CA TYR A 214 -2.28 -12.35 -30.43
C TYR A 214 -2.84 -13.70 -30.87
N LYS A 215 -3.10 -14.63 -29.93
CA LYS A 215 -3.73 -15.92 -30.22
C LYS A 215 -5.16 -15.80 -30.76
N CYS A 216 -5.91 -14.78 -30.29
CA CYS A 216 -7.29 -14.59 -30.73
C CYS A 216 -7.39 -13.97 -32.14
N LYS A 217 -6.47 -13.07 -32.50
CA LYS A 217 -6.40 -12.42 -33.83
C LYS A 217 -4.96 -12.00 -34.13
N GLU A 218 -4.29 -12.72 -34.99
CA GLU A 218 -2.88 -12.44 -35.38
C GLU A 218 -2.68 -11.05 -35.98
N ASN A 219 -3.68 -10.51 -36.68
CA ASN A 219 -3.63 -9.20 -37.33
C ASN A 219 -3.84 -7.97 -36.40
N ILE A 220 -4.10 -8.16 -35.10
CA ILE A 220 -4.30 -7.02 -34.17
C ILE A 220 -2.97 -6.29 -33.89
N LEU A 221 -1.84 -6.97 -33.99
CA LEU A 221 -0.52 -6.42 -33.67
C LEU A 221 0.14 -5.73 -34.88
N ASN A 222 -0.63 -4.98 -35.70
CA ASN A 222 -0.08 -4.09 -36.72
C ASN A 222 0.47 -2.82 -36.06
N ALA A 223 1.51 -2.21 -36.66
CA ALA A 223 2.22 -1.07 -36.12
C ALA A 223 1.31 0.12 -35.73
N GLU A 224 0.29 0.41 -36.55
CA GLU A 224 -0.69 1.50 -36.30
C GLU A 224 -1.58 1.24 -35.09
N ASN A 225 -2.00 -0.02 -34.88
CA ASN A 225 -2.83 -0.37 -33.74
C ASN A 225 -2.04 -0.38 -32.44
N ILE A 226 -0.73 -0.67 -32.50
CA ILE A 226 0.16 -0.69 -31.34
C ILE A 226 0.36 0.73 -30.78
N GLU A 227 0.58 1.73 -31.63
CA GLU A 227 0.73 3.12 -31.17
C GLU A 227 -0.54 3.67 -30.51
N ASN A 228 -1.71 3.30 -31.01
CA ASN A 228 -2.99 3.78 -30.47
C ASN A 228 -3.47 3.01 -29.22
N ILE A 229 -3.21 1.69 -29.14
CA ILE A 229 -3.68 0.83 -28.05
C ILE A 229 -2.68 0.79 -26.90
N PHE A 230 -1.38 0.88 -27.20
CA PHE A 230 -0.31 0.72 -26.22
C PHE A 230 0.37 2.03 -25.85
N GLN A 231 -0.39 3.09 -25.61
CA GLN A 231 0.17 4.27 -24.96
C GLN A 231 0.88 3.85 -23.67
N ILE A 232 2.14 4.25 -23.53
CA ILE A 232 2.95 3.95 -22.34
C ILE A 232 2.31 4.70 -21.18
N LYS A 233 1.53 3.99 -20.36
CA LYS A 233 1.03 4.54 -19.12
C LYS A 233 2.12 4.35 -18.05
N TYR A 234 2.59 5.44 -17.47
CA TYR A 234 3.54 5.43 -16.35
C TYR A 234 2.83 5.08 -15.03
N TYR A 235 2.11 3.96 -15.01
CA TYR A 235 1.24 3.56 -13.90
C TYR A 235 1.96 3.30 -12.57
N ASN A 236 3.28 3.18 -12.56
CA ASN A 236 4.07 2.81 -11.39
C ASN A 236 4.91 3.96 -10.82
N ASP A 237 4.75 5.17 -11.33
CA ASP A 237 5.45 6.31 -10.74
C ASP A 237 4.76 6.71 -9.43
N ASP A 238 5.51 6.74 -8.35
CA ASP A 238 5.09 7.30 -7.08
C ASP A 238 4.61 8.75 -7.30
N THR A 239 3.53 9.14 -6.62
CA THR A 239 2.96 10.50 -6.67
C THR A 239 4.01 11.61 -6.49
N LYS A 240 5.06 11.33 -5.71
CA LYS A 240 6.23 12.21 -5.57
C LYS A 240 7.02 12.38 -6.85
N LYS A 241 7.24 11.30 -7.60
CA LYS A 241 7.95 11.35 -8.89
C LYS A 241 7.13 12.09 -9.93
N ILE A 242 5.79 11.89 -9.94
CA ILE A 242 4.87 12.63 -10.82
C ILE A 242 4.95 14.12 -10.51
N THR A 243 4.85 14.50 -9.24
CA THR A 243 4.96 15.91 -8.81
C THR A 243 6.31 16.51 -9.21
N GLN A 244 7.40 15.78 -9.04
CA GLN A 244 8.73 16.20 -9.47
C GLN A 244 8.80 16.41 -11.00
N LYS A 245 8.23 15.49 -11.79
CA LYS A 245 8.18 15.64 -13.26
C LYS A 245 7.44 16.92 -13.65
N LEU A 246 6.27 17.14 -13.04
CA LEU A 246 5.46 18.35 -13.29
C LEU A 246 6.21 19.63 -12.91
N LEU A 247 6.98 19.65 -11.81
CA LEU A 247 7.79 20.80 -11.42
C LEU A 247 8.98 21.05 -12.33
N ASN A 248 9.57 20.02 -12.92
CA ASN A 248 10.78 20.12 -13.73
C ASN A 248 10.51 20.28 -15.24
N GLN A 249 9.36 19.82 -15.75
CA GLN A 249 9.07 19.76 -17.18
C GLN A 249 7.69 20.33 -17.48
N LYS A 250 7.56 20.98 -18.65
CA LYS A 250 6.28 21.43 -19.19
C LYS A 250 5.59 20.27 -19.88
N PHE A 251 4.31 20.07 -19.60
CA PHE A 251 3.46 19.06 -20.21
C PHE A 251 2.27 19.69 -20.92
N ASN A 252 1.76 19.02 -21.93
CA ASN A 252 0.49 19.36 -22.55
C ASN A 252 -0.66 18.74 -21.77
N ILE A 253 -1.86 19.29 -21.93
CA ILE A 253 -3.06 18.78 -21.25
C ILE A 253 -3.34 17.33 -21.67
N GLU A 254 -3.08 16.97 -22.92
CA GLU A 254 -3.29 15.62 -23.47
C GLU A 254 -2.43 14.55 -22.76
N ASP A 255 -1.28 14.95 -22.22
CA ASP A 255 -0.36 14.04 -21.55
C ASP A 255 -0.87 13.54 -20.17
N HIS A 256 -1.97 14.13 -19.65
CA HIS A 256 -2.45 13.80 -18.30
C HIS A 256 -2.82 12.33 -18.14
N VAL A 257 -3.42 11.71 -19.15
CA VAL A 257 -3.84 10.29 -19.12
C VAL A 257 -2.64 9.34 -19.01
N THR A 258 -1.49 9.74 -19.56
CA THR A 258 -0.28 8.92 -19.57
C THR A 258 0.56 9.08 -18.30
N ILE A 259 0.50 10.27 -17.68
CA ILE A 259 1.38 10.65 -16.56
C ILE A 259 0.74 10.32 -15.20
N MET A 260 -0.58 10.42 -15.09
CA MET A 260 -1.26 10.40 -13.80
C MET A 260 -2.53 9.53 -13.83
N ASN A 261 -2.65 8.65 -12.84
CA ASN A 261 -3.86 7.84 -12.63
C ASN A 261 -4.98 8.66 -11.98
N GLU A 262 -6.21 8.16 -12.11
CA GLU A 262 -7.38 8.78 -11.44
C GLU A 262 -7.24 8.81 -9.92
N THR A 263 -6.70 7.76 -9.32
CA THR A 263 -6.47 7.63 -7.87
C THR A 263 -5.44 8.62 -7.35
N ASP A 264 -4.45 9.00 -8.19
CA ASP A 264 -3.35 9.86 -7.78
C ASP A 264 -3.65 11.35 -7.95
N ARG A 265 -4.69 11.69 -8.72
CA ARG A 265 -5.05 13.06 -9.09
C ARG A 265 -5.16 14.01 -7.90
N THR A 266 -5.89 13.61 -6.87
CA THR A 266 -6.09 14.44 -5.67
C THR A 266 -4.79 14.62 -4.90
N ILE A 267 -4.02 13.55 -4.74
CA ILE A 267 -2.74 13.58 -4.00
C ILE A 267 -1.71 14.45 -4.74
N VAL A 268 -1.60 14.29 -6.05
CA VAL A 268 -0.66 15.07 -6.88
C VAL A 268 -1.02 16.57 -6.85
N GLY A 269 -2.31 16.92 -6.88
CA GLY A 269 -2.76 18.31 -6.75
C GLY A 269 -2.36 18.93 -5.39
N LEU A 270 -2.51 18.19 -4.31
CA LEU A 270 -2.08 18.63 -2.98
C LEU A 270 -0.56 18.71 -2.87
N LEU A 271 0.17 17.76 -3.43
CA LEU A 271 1.63 17.79 -3.46
C LEU A 271 2.16 18.95 -4.32
N TRP A 272 1.51 19.26 -5.44
CA TRP A 272 1.84 20.45 -6.24
C TRP A 272 1.75 21.71 -5.38
N HIS A 273 0.61 21.93 -4.72
CA HIS A 273 0.39 23.10 -3.87
C HIS A 273 1.41 23.20 -2.73
N GLU A 274 1.71 22.11 -2.04
CA GLU A 274 2.65 22.09 -0.93
C GLU A 274 4.09 22.42 -1.38
N ASN A 275 4.52 21.95 -2.56
CA ASN A 275 5.92 22.02 -2.98
C ASN A 275 6.21 23.19 -3.90
N ILE A 276 5.22 23.77 -4.57
CA ILE A 276 5.44 24.95 -5.44
C ILE A 276 5.96 26.15 -4.65
N ILE A 277 5.56 26.28 -3.38
CA ILE A 277 6.01 27.35 -2.49
C ILE A 277 7.53 27.33 -2.32
N ASP A 278 8.12 26.15 -2.16
CA ASP A 278 9.58 25.98 -2.01
C ASP A 278 10.35 26.36 -3.27
N VAL A 279 9.73 26.15 -4.43
CA VAL A 279 10.31 26.53 -5.73
C VAL A 279 10.20 28.03 -5.93
N LEU A 280 9.04 28.61 -5.63
CA LEU A 280 8.78 30.04 -5.79
C LEU A 280 9.56 30.90 -4.77
N SER A 281 9.85 30.38 -3.58
CA SER A 281 10.66 31.07 -2.57
C SER A 281 12.08 31.40 -3.03
N LYS A 282 12.59 30.65 -4.03
CA LYS A 282 13.90 30.87 -4.65
C LYS A 282 13.88 31.95 -5.73
N MET A 283 12.69 32.48 -6.07
CA MET A 283 12.51 33.53 -7.10
C MET A 283 12.38 34.92 -6.45
N LYS A 284 12.51 35.97 -7.30
CA LYS A 284 12.27 37.34 -6.83
C LYS A 284 10.80 37.54 -6.45
N ILE A 285 10.53 38.20 -5.33
CA ILE A 285 9.20 38.45 -4.75
C ILE A 285 8.23 39.04 -5.78
N ASN A 286 8.67 39.99 -6.58
CA ASN A 286 7.85 40.64 -7.63
C ASN A 286 7.35 39.68 -8.72
N ILE A 287 7.94 38.50 -8.84
CA ILE A 287 7.54 37.48 -9.82
C ILE A 287 6.80 36.35 -9.09
N SER A 288 7.30 35.93 -7.93
CA SER A 288 6.77 34.77 -7.21
C SER A 288 5.36 35.01 -6.65
N ILE A 289 5.09 36.21 -6.11
CA ILE A 289 3.77 36.51 -5.51
C ILE A 289 2.66 36.53 -6.59
N PRO A 290 2.75 37.29 -7.70
CA PRO A 290 1.71 37.27 -8.73
C PRO A 290 1.50 35.88 -9.35
N LEU A 291 2.58 35.11 -9.52
CA LEU A 291 2.50 33.74 -10.03
C LEU A 291 1.77 32.84 -9.06
N TYR A 292 2.13 32.89 -7.77
CA TYR A 292 1.46 32.10 -6.73
C TYR A 292 -0.02 32.44 -6.60
N LEU A 293 -0.38 33.71 -6.63
CA LEU A 293 -1.79 34.14 -6.58
C LEU A 293 -2.60 33.54 -7.73
N LYS A 294 -2.04 33.55 -8.95
CA LYS A 294 -2.70 32.99 -10.14
C LYS A 294 -2.88 31.47 -10.04
N GLU A 295 -1.88 30.77 -9.48
CA GLU A 295 -1.99 29.32 -9.23
C GLU A 295 -2.99 29.02 -8.11
N LEU A 296 -3.00 29.82 -7.06
CA LEU A 296 -3.92 29.70 -5.94
C LEU A 296 -5.38 29.89 -6.36
N GLU A 297 -5.68 30.85 -7.24
CA GLU A 297 -7.01 31.03 -7.84
C GLU A 297 -7.50 29.75 -8.53
N ASN A 298 -6.63 29.08 -9.30
CA ASN A 298 -6.96 27.82 -9.95
C ASN A 298 -7.22 26.69 -8.92
N ILE A 299 -6.44 26.63 -7.85
CA ILE A 299 -6.60 25.65 -6.78
C ILE A 299 -7.91 25.87 -6.04
N CYS A 300 -8.20 27.10 -5.63
CA CYS A 300 -9.46 27.45 -4.93
C CYS A 300 -10.70 27.14 -5.80
N PHE A 301 -10.64 27.50 -7.09
CA PHE A 301 -11.73 27.20 -8.00
C PHE A 301 -11.92 25.68 -8.18
N SER A 302 -10.84 24.96 -8.26
CA SER A 302 -10.88 23.49 -8.37
C SER A 302 -11.41 22.83 -7.10
N ASP A 303 -11.05 23.33 -5.91
CA ASP A 303 -11.60 22.83 -4.65
C ASP A 303 -13.12 23.08 -4.55
N TYR A 304 -13.59 24.22 -5.06
CA TYR A 304 -15.01 24.49 -5.17
C TYR A 304 -15.71 23.47 -6.11
N ILE A 305 -15.11 23.15 -7.26
CA ILE A 305 -15.61 22.11 -8.18
C ILE A 305 -15.62 20.75 -7.51
N ASP A 306 -14.54 20.38 -6.80
CA ASP A 306 -14.47 19.10 -6.08
C ASP A 306 -15.60 18.99 -5.05
N ARG A 307 -15.87 20.06 -4.30
CA ARG A 307 -16.98 20.07 -3.34
C ARG A 307 -18.32 19.82 -4.03
N ILE A 308 -18.60 20.46 -5.17
CA ILE A 308 -19.82 20.22 -5.96
C ILE A 308 -19.85 18.79 -6.47
N THR A 309 -18.73 18.29 -6.98
CA THR A 309 -18.57 16.92 -7.49
C THR A 309 -19.00 15.89 -6.45
N PHE A 310 -18.48 16.01 -5.23
CA PHE A 310 -18.83 15.11 -4.13
C PHE A 310 -20.27 15.30 -3.65
N GLN A 311 -20.73 16.54 -3.47
CA GLN A 311 -22.09 16.81 -2.97
C GLN A 311 -23.19 16.38 -3.97
N LYS A 312 -22.92 16.53 -5.27
CA LYS A 312 -23.88 16.22 -6.34
C LYS A 312 -23.61 14.89 -7.03
N GLN A 313 -22.51 14.21 -6.66
CA GLN A 313 -22.03 12.96 -7.26
C GLN A 313 -21.82 13.04 -8.80
N ILE A 314 -21.38 14.21 -9.28
CA ILE A 314 -21.11 14.45 -10.71
C ILE A 314 -19.63 14.17 -11.00
N TRP A 315 -19.24 12.90 -11.02
CA TRP A 315 -17.84 12.45 -11.11
C TRP A 315 -17.08 12.91 -12.34
N GLN A 316 -17.77 13.32 -13.40
CA GLN A 316 -17.19 13.88 -14.62
C GLN A 316 -16.33 15.13 -14.36
N PHE A 317 -16.64 15.89 -13.31
CA PHE A 317 -15.87 17.09 -12.95
C PHE A 317 -14.56 16.78 -12.21
N ASN A 318 -14.37 15.56 -11.74
CA ASN A 318 -13.14 15.16 -11.04
C ASN A 318 -11.89 15.31 -11.94
N GLU A 319 -11.99 14.92 -13.21
CA GLU A 319 -10.92 15.08 -14.17
C GLU A 319 -10.60 16.55 -14.42
N MET A 320 -11.64 17.38 -14.67
CA MET A 320 -11.47 18.82 -14.90
C MET A 320 -10.81 19.51 -13.71
N SER A 321 -11.26 19.23 -12.50
CA SER A 321 -10.68 19.77 -11.26
C SER A 321 -9.19 19.41 -11.15
N SER A 322 -8.86 18.15 -11.39
CA SER A 322 -7.48 17.67 -11.37
C SER A 322 -6.58 18.38 -12.39
N LEU A 323 -7.07 18.54 -13.63
CA LEU A 323 -6.33 19.24 -14.69
C LEU A 323 -6.05 20.69 -14.33
N LEU A 324 -7.00 21.36 -13.70
CA LEU A 324 -6.82 22.75 -13.24
C LEU A 324 -5.76 22.85 -12.15
N LYS A 325 -5.79 21.97 -11.15
CA LYS A 325 -4.81 21.95 -10.04
C LYS A 325 -3.39 21.63 -10.50
N THR A 326 -3.23 20.79 -11.50
CA THR A 326 -1.93 20.24 -11.89
C THR A 326 -1.44 20.79 -13.22
N PHE A 327 -2.03 20.41 -14.35
CA PHE A 327 -1.54 20.74 -15.69
C PHE A 327 -1.68 22.21 -16.07
N LYS A 328 -2.79 22.86 -15.68
CA LYS A 328 -2.94 24.29 -15.91
C LYS A 328 -1.92 25.08 -15.10
N ASN A 329 -1.69 24.71 -13.84
CA ASN A 329 -0.68 25.34 -13.00
C ASN A 329 0.73 25.04 -13.51
N ASN A 330 1.01 23.80 -13.96
CA ASN A 330 2.26 23.45 -14.63
C ASN A 330 2.50 24.35 -15.87
N LYS A 331 1.49 24.57 -16.73
CA LYS A 331 1.60 25.43 -17.88
C LYS A 331 1.93 26.88 -17.46
N ILE A 332 1.18 27.44 -16.51
CA ILE A 332 1.40 28.81 -16.00
C ILE A 332 2.81 28.93 -15.42
N TYR A 333 3.22 28.01 -14.57
CA TYR A 333 4.56 28.00 -13.97
C TYR A 333 5.66 27.95 -15.04
N HIS A 334 5.52 27.12 -16.07
CA HIS A 334 6.51 26.97 -17.11
C HIS A 334 6.50 28.07 -18.18
N GLU A 335 5.43 28.83 -18.30
CA GLU A 335 5.36 30.03 -19.19
C GLU A 335 5.96 31.27 -18.53
N TYR A 336 5.97 31.37 -17.20
CA TYR A 336 6.66 32.40 -16.46
C TYR A 336 8.18 32.20 -16.58
N GLY A 337 8.82 32.92 -17.50
CA GLY A 337 10.26 32.77 -17.80
C GLY A 337 11.18 33.12 -16.64
N GLY A 338 12.09 32.21 -16.27
CA GLY A 338 13.13 32.42 -15.29
C GLY A 338 14.08 31.21 -15.20
N LYS A 339 15.30 31.42 -14.66
CA LYS A 339 16.24 30.33 -14.37
C LYS A 339 15.62 29.45 -13.27
N ARG A 340 15.39 28.19 -13.58
CA ARG A 340 14.79 27.19 -12.67
C ARG A 340 15.85 26.28 -12.13
N SER A 341 15.85 26.06 -10.81
CA SER A 341 16.64 24.99 -10.20
C SER A 341 15.89 23.67 -10.37
N LYS A 342 16.61 22.61 -10.70
CA LYS A 342 16.05 21.25 -10.79
C LYS A 342 15.55 20.84 -9.41
N PHE A 343 14.30 20.42 -9.34
CA PHE A 343 13.66 19.93 -8.11
C PHE A 343 13.86 18.42 -8.02
N ASN A 344 14.37 17.92 -6.88
CA ASN A 344 14.69 16.51 -6.68
C ASN A 344 13.54 15.76 -5.99
N PRO A 345 13.34 14.43 -6.24
CA PRO A 345 12.25 13.65 -5.62
C PRO A 345 12.32 13.58 -4.09
N THR A 346 13.53 13.64 -3.54
CA THR A 346 13.78 13.61 -2.10
C THR A 346 13.32 14.88 -1.39
N GLU A 347 13.16 15.99 -2.14
CA GLU A 347 12.71 17.28 -1.64
C GLU A 347 11.18 17.36 -1.59
N VAL A 348 10.44 16.45 -2.24
CA VAL A 348 8.97 16.45 -2.25
C VAL A 348 8.43 16.19 -0.86
N ARG A 349 7.87 17.25 -0.25
CA ARG A 349 7.21 17.18 1.05
C ARG A 349 5.78 16.70 0.88
N PHE A 350 5.37 15.80 1.78
CA PHE A 350 3.98 15.35 1.83
C PHE A 350 3.13 16.36 2.61
N THR A 351 1.93 16.62 2.13
CA THR A 351 1.02 17.55 2.80
C THR A 351 0.59 17.02 4.17
N LYS A 352 0.55 17.92 5.16
CA LYS A 352 0.04 17.59 6.49
C LYS A 352 -1.50 17.65 6.56
N VAL A 353 -2.14 18.25 5.56
CA VAL A 353 -3.59 18.42 5.52
C VAL A 353 -4.31 17.06 5.61
N LEU A 354 -3.90 16.08 4.81
CA LEU A 354 -4.53 14.75 4.82
C LEU A 354 -4.41 14.04 6.17
N THR A 355 -3.26 14.16 6.84
CA THR A 355 -3.05 13.56 8.16
C THR A 355 -3.84 14.27 9.25
N LYS A 356 -3.94 15.59 9.17
CA LYS A 356 -4.73 16.40 10.11
C LYS A 356 -6.21 16.03 10.02
N TYR A 357 -6.81 16.12 8.85
CA TYR A 357 -8.23 15.79 8.65
C TYR A 357 -8.56 14.32 8.95
N SER A 358 -7.70 13.38 8.59
CA SER A 358 -7.89 11.97 8.98
C SER A 358 -7.89 11.78 10.49
N THR A 359 -7.03 12.50 11.21
CA THR A 359 -6.97 12.43 12.66
C THR A 359 -8.21 13.06 13.30
N GLU A 360 -8.65 14.20 12.83
CA GLU A 360 -9.86 14.90 13.29
C GLU A 360 -11.11 14.04 13.03
N TYR A 361 -11.28 13.50 11.81
CA TYR A 361 -12.38 12.60 11.49
C TYR A 361 -12.39 11.34 12.39
N ASN A 362 -11.24 10.70 12.58
CA ASN A 362 -11.15 9.52 13.43
C ASN A 362 -11.40 9.84 14.92
N ASN A 363 -11.10 11.05 15.37
CA ASN A 363 -11.42 11.46 16.72
C ASN A 363 -12.91 11.79 16.85
N SER A 364 -13.51 12.49 15.89
CA SER A 364 -14.95 12.77 15.88
C SER A 364 -15.76 11.47 15.87
N LEU A 365 -15.39 10.50 15.01
CA LEU A 365 -16.02 9.17 14.98
C LEU A 365 -15.86 8.42 16.31
N PHE A 366 -14.67 8.49 16.93
CA PHE A 366 -14.42 7.88 18.25
C PHE A 366 -15.30 8.50 19.34
N ILE A 367 -15.40 9.83 19.40
CA ILE A 367 -16.24 10.54 20.37
C ILE A 367 -17.71 10.18 20.15
N GLN A 368 -18.17 10.15 18.90
CA GLN A 368 -19.54 9.76 18.58
C GLN A 368 -19.86 8.32 19.02
N ASN A 369 -18.96 7.36 18.76
CA ASN A 369 -19.13 5.97 19.20
C ASN A 369 -19.17 5.88 20.73
N LEU A 370 -18.29 6.61 21.42
CA LEU A 370 -18.24 6.60 22.88
C LEU A 370 -19.49 7.26 23.50
N SER A 371 -19.99 8.33 22.90
CA SER A 371 -21.26 8.98 23.27
C SER A 371 -22.44 8.02 23.12
N GLN A 372 -22.49 7.23 22.06
CA GLN A 372 -23.54 6.22 21.83
C GLN A 372 -23.44 5.07 22.85
N GLN A 373 -22.25 4.59 23.15
CA GLN A 373 -22.04 3.50 24.14
C GLN A 373 -22.48 3.94 25.55
N LEU A 374 -22.20 5.16 25.93
CA LEU A 374 -22.55 5.68 27.26
C LEU A 374 -23.93 6.33 27.31
N GLY A 375 -24.61 6.51 26.18
CA GLY A 375 -25.92 7.16 26.11
C GLY A 375 -25.91 8.64 26.52
N MET A 376 -24.78 9.33 26.33
CA MET A 376 -24.54 10.72 26.68
C MET A 376 -24.37 11.57 25.44
N ASP A 377 -24.70 12.86 25.55
CA ASP A 377 -24.29 13.81 24.50
C ASP A 377 -22.79 14.16 24.64
N LYS A 378 -22.24 14.89 23.67
CA LYS A 378 -20.80 15.23 23.67
C LYS A 378 -20.38 16.08 24.87
N LYS A 379 -21.23 17.05 25.30
CA LYS A 379 -20.95 17.92 26.46
C LYS A 379 -20.84 17.12 27.74
N ASP A 380 -21.86 16.29 27.99
CA ASP A 380 -21.91 15.44 29.17
C ASP A 380 -20.76 14.44 29.17
N LEU A 381 -20.39 13.91 28.00
CA LEU A 381 -19.25 13.01 27.86
C LEU A 381 -17.94 13.66 28.29
N PHE A 382 -17.65 14.87 27.81
CA PHE A 382 -16.40 15.57 28.18
C PHE A 382 -16.40 15.97 29.65
N ALA A 383 -17.51 16.50 30.18
CA ALA A 383 -17.65 16.81 31.58
C ALA A 383 -17.48 15.57 32.46
N PHE A 384 -18.07 14.46 32.07
CA PHE A 384 -17.96 13.20 32.78
C PHE A 384 -16.52 12.67 32.81
N PHE A 385 -15.83 12.63 31.66
CA PHE A 385 -14.44 12.16 31.61
C PHE A 385 -13.46 13.11 32.30
N LEU A 386 -13.70 14.41 32.31
CA LEU A 386 -12.96 15.37 33.12
C LEU A 386 -13.15 15.09 34.63
N HIS A 387 -14.38 14.85 35.04
CA HIS A 387 -14.67 14.52 36.45
C HIS A 387 -14.02 13.19 36.86
N VAL A 388 -14.15 12.16 36.03
CA VAL A 388 -13.53 10.84 36.29
C VAL A 388 -12.01 10.96 36.40
N LYS A 389 -11.38 11.71 35.49
CA LYS A 389 -9.93 11.93 35.49
C LYS A 389 -9.42 12.63 36.75
N ASN A 390 -10.20 13.59 37.28
CA ASN A 390 -9.81 14.37 38.46
C ASN A 390 -10.08 13.64 39.77
N LYS A 391 -11.01 12.68 39.80
CA LYS A 391 -11.49 12.03 41.02
C LYS A 391 -11.01 10.59 41.23
N TYR A 392 -10.74 9.86 40.17
CA TYR A 392 -10.46 8.42 40.22
C TYR A 392 -9.08 8.10 39.64
N ASP A 393 -8.44 7.10 40.22
CA ASP A 393 -7.21 6.53 39.66
C ASP A 393 -7.51 5.65 38.44
N ASP A 394 -6.47 5.38 37.62
CA ASP A 394 -6.57 4.56 36.39
C ASP A 394 -7.29 3.22 36.57
N ASN A 395 -7.09 2.56 37.72
CA ASN A 395 -7.69 1.24 38.01
C ASN A 395 -9.15 1.36 38.44
N GLU A 396 -9.47 2.39 39.23
CA GLU A 396 -10.84 2.71 39.65
C GLU A 396 -11.69 3.14 38.45
N ALA A 397 -11.10 3.96 37.56
CA ALA A 397 -11.75 4.35 36.31
C ALA A 397 -12.09 3.14 35.43
N LEU A 398 -11.22 2.11 35.38
CA LEU A 398 -11.50 0.88 34.62
C LEU A 398 -12.68 0.11 35.19
N THR A 399 -12.83 0.03 36.50
CA THR A 399 -13.95 -0.68 37.13
C THR A 399 -15.30 0.02 36.88
N LEU A 400 -15.32 1.35 36.75
CA LEU A 400 -16.53 2.10 36.37
C LEU A 400 -17.03 1.76 34.97
N PHE A 401 -16.13 1.39 34.06
CA PHE A 401 -16.43 1.13 32.65
C PHE A 401 -16.54 -0.37 32.31
N GLU A 402 -16.40 -1.27 33.27
CA GLU A 402 -16.47 -2.72 33.06
C GLU A 402 -17.75 -3.18 32.33
N ASN A 403 -18.89 -2.51 32.66
CA ASN A 403 -20.19 -2.85 32.06
C ASN A 403 -20.44 -2.25 30.65
N TYR A 404 -19.54 -1.39 30.16
CA TYR A 404 -19.72 -0.64 28.91
C TYR A 404 -18.77 -1.06 27.78
N ASP A 405 -18.01 -2.16 27.95
CA ASP A 405 -17.02 -2.65 26.98
C ASP A 405 -15.96 -1.59 26.57
N ILE A 406 -15.68 -0.63 27.48
CA ILE A 406 -14.71 0.43 27.23
C ILE A 406 -13.33 0.00 27.73
N ASN A 407 -12.37 -0.04 26.81
CA ASN A 407 -11.01 -0.48 27.09
C ASN A 407 -10.14 0.63 27.69
N LYS A 408 -9.09 0.26 28.45
CA LYS A 408 -8.08 1.19 28.95
C LYS A 408 -7.47 2.07 27.85
N LEU A 409 -7.36 1.55 26.61
CA LEU A 409 -6.82 2.31 25.48
C LEU A 409 -7.78 3.44 25.06
N GLU A 410 -9.07 3.22 25.16
CA GLU A 410 -10.10 4.22 24.82
C GLU A 410 -10.16 5.32 25.89
N ILE A 411 -10.10 4.94 27.17
CA ILE A 411 -10.00 5.90 28.28
C ILE A 411 -8.75 6.78 28.13
N ASN A 412 -7.60 6.17 27.85
CA ASN A 412 -6.37 6.90 27.61
C ASN A 412 -6.40 7.75 26.32
N ARG A 413 -7.23 7.39 25.34
CA ARG A 413 -7.41 8.17 24.12
C ARG A 413 -8.22 9.42 24.38
N ILE A 414 -9.34 9.32 25.11
CA ILE A 414 -10.15 10.49 25.43
C ILE A 414 -9.43 11.44 26.39
N TYR A 415 -8.67 10.92 27.37
CA TYR A 415 -7.85 11.76 28.24
C TYR A 415 -6.80 12.57 27.47
N ARG A 416 -6.11 11.93 26.50
CA ARG A 416 -5.16 12.63 25.63
C ARG A 416 -5.83 13.66 24.72
N TYR A 417 -7.05 13.38 24.29
CA TYR A 417 -7.83 14.31 23.50
C TYR A 417 -8.17 15.55 24.33
N ILE A 418 -8.70 15.38 25.54
CA ILE A 418 -9.00 16.46 26.49
C ILE A 418 -7.73 17.24 26.87
N ASP A 419 -6.62 16.55 27.18
CA ASP A 419 -5.35 17.18 27.56
C ASP A 419 -4.74 18.04 26.45
N LYS A 420 -4.99 17.72 25.21
CA LYS A 420 -4.53 18.53 24.09
C LYS A 420 -5.18 19.92 24.13
N TYR A 421 -6.49 19.97 24.34
CA TYR A 421 -7.25 21.23 24.40
C TYR A 421 -6.91 22.05 25.65
N ILE A 422 -6.77 21.41 26.79
CA ILE A 422 -6.34 22.09 28.02
C ILE A 422 -4.95 22.75 27.86
N LYS A 423 -4.03 22.11 27.12
CA LYS A 423 -2.70 22.67 26.87
C LYS A 423 -2.69 23.80 25.86
N GLU A 424 -3.60 23.76 24.89
CA GLU A 424 -3.74 24.81 23.87
C GLU A 424 -4.41 26.08 24.48
N ASN A 425 -5.27 25.94 25.51
CA ASN A 425 -6.02 26.99 26.16
C ASN A 425 -5.87 26.95 27.71
N PRO A 426 -4.68 27.24 28.26
CA PRO A 426 -4.39 27.04 29.68
C PRO A 426 -5.13 27.97 30.64
N ASP A 427 -5.71 29.09 30.15
CA ASP A 427 -6.38 30.12 30.92
C ASP A 427 -7.93 30.03 30.87
N GLU A 428 -8.49 29.04 30.22
CA GLU A 428 -9.95 28.84 30.11
C GLU A 428 -10.50 27.97 31.25
N ASP A 429 -11.64 28.40 31.81
CA ASP A 429 -12.38 27.61 32.80
C ASP A 429 -12.96 26.32 32.15
N ASN A 430 -13.23 25.30 32.99
CA ASN A 430 -13.68 23.98 32.50
C ASN A 430 -14.95 24.06 31.64
N ASP A 431 -15.84 25.01 31.86
CA ASP A 431 -17.08 25.15 31.06
C ASP A 431 -16.80 25.77 29.68
N THR A 432 -15.91 26.74 29.58
CA THR A 432 -15.45 27.32 28.30
C THR A 432 -14.61 26.30 27.49
N LEU A 433 -13.81 25.47 28.15
CA LEU A 433 -13.08 24.36 27.51
C LEU A 433 -14.01 23.34 26.89
N ILE A 434 -15.13 23.03 27.54
CA ILE A 434 -16.13 22.09 27.00
C ILE A 434 -16.83 22.70 25.77
N GLU A 435 -17.13 23.99 25.77
CA GLU A 435 -17.73 24.71 24.64
C GLU A 435 -16.78 24.79 23.45
N THR A 436 -15.50 25.07 23.66
CA THR A 436 -14.47 25.08 22.59
C THR A 436 -14.27 23.71 21.97
N LEU A 437 -14.25 22.65 22.79
CA LEU A 437 -14.16 21.25 22.30
C LEU A 437 -15.30 20.85 21.37
N ILE A 438 -16.48 21.47 21.54
CA ILE A 438 -17.66 21.19 20.72
C ILE A 438 -17.63 21.96 19.41
N HIS A 439 -17.25 23.22 19.45
CA HIS A 439 -17.22 24.09 18.26
C HIS A 439 -16.14 23.70 17.24
N GLU A 440 -15.02 23.09 17.66
CA GLU A 440 -14.01 22.58 16.71
C GLU A 440 -14.43 21.30 15.98
N ASP A 441 -15.33 20.51 16.58
CA ASP A 441 -15.86 19.29 15.91
C ASP A 441 -16.98 19.61 14.89
N GLU A 442 -17.54 20.83 14.87
CA GLU A 442 -18.61 21.27 13.96
C GLU A 442 -18.10 22.00 12.70
N ASN A 443 -16.81 22.38 12.64
CA ASN A 443 -16.15 23.04 11.51
C ASN A 443 -15.27 22.05 10.74
#